data_be3d3907b97b008658b7c1ba5141ee48
#
_entry.id   be3d3907b97b008658b7c1ba5141ee48
#
_cell.length_a   1.000
_cell.length_b   1.000
_cell.length_c   1.000
_cell.angle_alpha   90.00
_cell.angle_beta   90.00
_cell.angle_gamma   90.00
#
_symmetry.space_group_name_H-M   'P 1'
#
loop_
_entity.id
_entity.type
_entity.pdbx_description
1 polymer ?
#
loop_
_entity_poly.entity_id
_entity_poly.type
_entity_poly.pdbx_seq_one_letter_code
_entity_poly.pdbx_strand_id
1 'polypeptide(L)'
;MLTIVANGEYPDQPTTRVSRRLMTFAFWLVGLLLVAQFTANVTSALTVQQLASDIRGPEDLPGKRISTVEGSTSALYLTSIDIRFTGVPTIDQAYGLIARGEVDAIVYDAPVLRYYSVSDGKGIVDVVGAVFKPEKYGIALPAGSPLREPINEVLLELYQDGTLEEIENRWFGE
;
A
#
# COMPACT_ATOMS: atom_id res chain seq x y z
N MET A 1 27.16 14.04 -33.62
CA MET A 1 27.65 13.76 -32.25
C MET A 1 26.65 12.95 -31.43
N LEU A 2 25.36 13.23 -31.52
CA LEU A 2 24.29 12.45 -30.85
C LEU A 2 24.21 10.98 -31.31
N THR A 3 24.49 10.69 -32.59
CA THR A 3 24.44 9.35 -33.19
C THR A 3 25.49 8.38 -32.60
N ILE A 4 26.63 8.89 -32.14
CA ILE A 4 27.69 8.08 -31.55
C ILE A 4 27.28 7.53 -30.18
N VAL A 5 26.51 8.32 -29.42
CA VAL A 5 26.04 7.93 -28.09
C VAL A 5 24.90 6.89 -28.16
N ALA A 6 24.07 6.98 -29.22
CA ALA A 6 22.89 6.12 -29.36
C ALA A 6 23.21 4.75 -30.01
N ASN A 7 24.15 4.67 -30.95
CA ASN A 7 24.41 3.46 -31.74
C ASN A 7 25.76 2.78 -31.44
N GLY A 8 26.63 3.39 -30.61
CA GLY A 8 27.95 2.82 -30.33
C GLY A 8 28.92 2.72 -31.52
N GLU A 9 28.56 3.28 -32.69
CA GLU A 9 29.38 3.27 -33.89
C GLU A 9 30.35 4.46 -33.88
N TYR A 10 31.65 4.16 -34.00
CA TYR A 10 32.69 5.17 -34.19
C TYR A 10 32.80 5.48 -35.68
N PRO A 11 32.73 6.75 -36.08
CA PRO A 11 33.08 7.10 -37.50
C PRO A 11 34.56 6.82 -37.71
N ASP A 12 34.86 6.05 -38.80
CA ASP A 12 36.18 5.61 -39.23
C ASP A 12 37.11 6.75 -39.66
N GLN A 13 37.19 7.86 -38.98
CA GLN A 13 38.14 8.93 -39.24
C GLN A 13 39.31 8.85 -38.28
N PRO A 14 40.56 8.79 -38.78
CA PRO A 14 41.75 8.73 -37.95
C PRO A 14 41.88 10.05 -37.18
N THR A 15 41.51 10.04 -35.88
CA THR A 15 41.70 11.19 -35.00
C THR A 15 43.19 11.27 -34.63
N THR A 16 43.88 12.18 -35.24
CA THR A 16 45.34 12.37 -35.10
C THR A 16 45.76 13.04 -33.82
N ARG A 17 44.85 13.45 -32.95
CA ARG A 17 45.17 14.09 -31.63
C ARG A 17 44.72 13.23 -30.46
N VAL A 18 45.67 12.86 -29.61
CA VAL A 18 45.45 12.10 -28.35
C VAL A 18 44.37 12.75 -27.46
N SER A 19 44.33 14.08 -27.40
CA SER A 19 43.34 14.84 -26.64
C SER A 19 41.89 14.58 -27.11
N ARG A 20 41.68 14.39 -28.41
CA ARG A 20 40.34 14.12 -28.96
C ARG A 20 39.87 12.70 -28.61
N ARG A 21 40.79 11.72 -28.59
CA ARG A 21 40.53 10.33 -28.16
C ARG A 21 40.19 10.28 -26.67
N LEU A 22 40.95 11.00 -25.85
CA LEU A 22 40.66 11.10 -24.41
C LEU A 22 39.30 11.75 -24.12
N MET A 23 38.97 12.82 -24.85
CA MET A 23 37.67 13.46 -24.72
C MET A 23 36.49 12.53 -25.10
N THR A 24 36.62 11.81 -26.21
CA THR A 24 35.60 10.86 -26.64
C THR A 24 35.44 9.72 -25.61
N PHE A 25 36.53 9.21 -25.08
CA PHE A 25 36.54 8.18 -24.04
C PHE A 25 35.85 8.69 -22.75
N ALA A 26 36.19 9.92 -22.33
CA ALA A 26 35.55 10.55 -21.16
C ALA A 26 34.04 10.71 -21.32
N PHE A 27 33.59 11.18 -22.50
CA PHE A 27 32.15 11.26 -22.81
C PHE A 27 31.47 9.90 -22.79
N TRP A 28 32.10 8.88 -23.31
CA TRP A 28 31.58 7.52 -23.29
C TRP A 28 31.49 6.97 -21.86
N LEU A 29 32.51 7.22 -21.03
CA LEU A 29 32.53 6.84 -19.62
C LEU A 29 31.41 7.53 -18.83
N VAL A 30 31.22 8.84 -19.04
CA VAL A 30 30.12 9.60 -18.42
C VAL A 30 28.76 9.04 -18.83
N GLY A 31 28.57 8.73 -20.10
CA GLY A 31 27.34 8.09 -20.59
C GLY A 31 27.08 6.75 -19.91
N LEU A 32 28.09 5.91 -19.77
CA LEU A 32 27.99 4.63 -19.07
C LEU A 32 27.63 4.80 -17.60
N LEU A 33 28.26 5.77 -16.91
CA LEU A 33 27.97 6.07 -15.49
C LEU A 33 26.55 6.58 -15.31
N LEU A 34 26.02 7.42 -16.21
CA LEU A 34 24.65 7.90 -16.15
C LEU A 34 23.63 6.78 -16.32
N VAL A 35 23.85 5.87 -17.27
CA VAL A 35 22.98 4.69 -17.45
C VAL A 35 23.05 3.77 -16.23
N ALA A 36 24.23 3.51 -15.68
CA ALA A 36 24.40 2.71 -14.48
C ALA A 36 23.70 3.32 -13.26
N GLN A 37 23.82 4.64 -13.08
CA GLN A 37 23.16 5.37 -12.00
C GLN A 37 21.64 5.36 -12.16
N PHE A 38 21.12 5.54 -13.38
CA PHE A 38 19.70 5.46 -13.65
C PHE A 38 19.16 4.05 -13.36
N THR A 39 19.85 3.01 -13.83
CA THR A 39 19.46 1.62 -13.57
C THR A 39 19.47 1.31 -12.06
N ALA A 40 20.50 1.75 -11.33
CA ALA A 40 20.58 1.56 -9.89
C ALA A 40 19.43 2.24 -9.14
N ASN A 41 19.07 3.48 -9.53
CA ASN A 41 17.97 4.20 -8.91
C ASN A 41 16.60 3.54 -9.18
N VAL A 42 16.36 3.12 -10.43
CA VAL A 42 15.11 2.41 -10.79
C VAL A 42 15.01 1.07 -10.07
N THR A 43 16.09 0.29 -10.05
CA THR A 43 16.11 -1.01 -9.35
C THR A 43 15.91 -0.82 -7.86
N SER A 44 16.56 0.17 -7.24
CA SER A 44 16.39 0.48 -5.82
C SER A 44 14.94 0.87 -5.49
N ALA A 45 14.33 1.74 -6.30
CA ALA A 45 12.94 2.16 -6.10
C ALA A 45 11.95 0.98 -6.22
N LEU A 46 12.12 0.11 -7.22
CA LEU A 46 11.29 -1.08 -7.40
C LEU A 46 11.51 -2.12 -6.29
N THR A 47 12.75 -2.30 -5.83
CA THR A 47 13.07 -3.23 -4.74
C THR A 47 12.48 -2.76 -3.41
N VAL A 48 12.52 -1.47 -3.11
CA VAL A 48 11.89 -0.90 -1.91
C VAL A 48 10.38 -1.07 -1.95
N GLN A 49 9.72 -0.88 -3.11
CA GLN A 49 8.29 -1.17 -3.26
C GLN A 49 7.94 -2.66 -3.10
N GLN A 50 8.78 -3.57 -3.57
CA GLN A 50 8.58 -5.02 -3.39
C GLN A 50 8.87 -5.50 -1.96
N LEU A 51 9.78 -4.85 -1.24
CA LEU A 51 10.07 -5.13 0.17
C LEU A 51 9.06 -4.47 1.12
N ALA A 52 8.26 -3.52 0.65
CA ALA A 52 7.28 -2.79 1.47
C ALA A 52 6.07 -3.65 1.90
N SER A 53 5.95 -4.90 1.44
CA SER A 53 4.86 -5.80 1.82
C SER A 53 5.34 -7.22 2.10
N ASP A 54 6.19 -7.38 3.11
CA ASP A 54 6.48 -8.70 3.72
C ASP A 54 5.29 -9.25 4.53
N ILE A 55 4.17 -8.51 4.59
CA ILE A 55 2.97 -8.88 5.36
C ILE A 55 1.89 -9.27 4.36
N ARG A 56 1.51 -10.53 4.36
CA ARG A 56 0.46 -11.11 3.51
C ARG A 56 -0.77 -11.53 4.29
N GLY A 57 -0.64 -11.65 5.62
CA GLY A 57 -1.69 -12.08 6.51
C GLY A 57 -1.30 -11.96 7.98
N PRO A 58 -2.17 -12.41 8.89
CA PRO A 58 -1.91 -12.35 10.33
C PRO A 58 -0.68 -13.13 10.78
N GLU A 59 -0.29 -14.15 10.02
CA GLU A 59 0.88 -15.00 10.28
C GLU A 59 2.21 -14.25 10.14
N ASP A 60 2.25 -13.16 9.39
CA ASP A 60 3.44 -12.36 9.15
C ASP A 60 3.59 -11.18 10.15
N LEU A 61 2.62 -11.00 11.04
CA LEU A 61 2.63 -9.92 12.04
C LEU A 61 3.69 -10.06 13.15
N PRO A 62 4.12 -11.28 13.56
CA PRO A 62 5.14 -11.41 14.59
C PRO A 62 6.43 -10.65 14.25
N GLY A 63 6.88 -9.81 15.18
CA GLY A 63 8.10 -9.01 15.01
C GLY A 63 7.96 -7.72 14.20
N LYS A 64 6.78 -7.46 13.64
CA LYS A 64 6.48 -6.19 12.96
C LYS A 64 5.96 -5.14 13.96
N ARG A 65 6.13 -3.87 13.63
CA ARG A 65 5.57 -2.74 14.38
C ARG A 65 4.12 -2.54 13.93
N ILE A 66 3.18 -2.83 14.80
CA ILE A 66 1.75 -2.84 14.47
C ILE A 66 1.05 -1.74 15.24
N SER A 67 0.06 -1.10 14.65
CA SER A 67 -0.87 -0.20 15.32
C SER A 67 -2.30 -0.67 15.17
N THR A 68 -3.12 -0.38 16.17
CA THR A 68 -4.57 -0.57 16.16
C THR A 68 -5.24 0.40 17.14
N VAL A 69 -6.55 0.55 17.03
CA VAL A 69 -7.34 1.38 17.96
C VAL A 69 -7.52 0.64 19.29
N GLU A 70 -7.24 1.33 20.38
CA GLU A 70 -7.42 0.79 21.73
C GLU A 70 -8.88 0.40 22.00
N GLY A 71 -9.08 -0.75 22.63
CA GLY A 71 -10.41 -1.26 22.96
C GLY A 71 -11.21 -1.81 21.76
N SER A 72 -10.63 -1.82 20.55
CA SER A 72 -11.27 -2.45 19.39
C SER A 72 -11.22 -3.98 19.44
N THR A 73 -12.05 -4.64 18.65
CA THR A 73 -12.02 -6.10 18.46
C THR A 73 -10.68 -6.54 17.88
N SER A 74 -10.06 -5.71 17.02
CA SER A 74 -8.71 -5.93 16.49
C SER A 74 -7.64 -5.92 17.59
N ALA A 75 -7.73 -5.00 18.58
CA ALA A 75 -6.83 -4.99 19.73
C ALA A 75 -6.97 -6.25 20.60
N LEU A 76 -8.21 -6.69 20.82
CA LEU A 76 -8.49 -7.94 21.53
C LEU A 76 -7.94 -9.16 20.80
N TYR A 77 -8.08 -9.18 19.48
CA TYR A 77 -7.52 -10.25 18.64
C TYR A 77 -6.00 -10.31 18.74
N LEU A 78 -5.31 -9.18 18.52
CA LEU A 78 -3.85 -9.11 18.61
C LEU A 78 -3.34 -9.56 19.99
N THR A 79 -4.04 -9.15 21.06
CA THR A 79 -3.73 -9.60 22.42
C THR A 79 -3.91 -11.12 22.57
N SER A 80 -4.95 -11.70 21.94
CA SER A 80 -5.26 -13.13 22.04
C SER A 80 -4.21 -14.02 21.37
N ILE A 81 -3.46 -13.47 20.41
CA ILE A 81 -2.37 -14.15 19.68
C ILE A 81 -0.97 -13.68 20.11
N ASP A 82 -0.87 -12.98 21.25
CA ASP A 82 0.37 -12.47 21.86
C ASP A 82 1.20 -11.55 20.92
N ILE A 83 0.52 -10.79 20.08
CA ILE A 83 1.15 -9.77 19.22
C ILE A 83 1.18 -8.43 19.92
N ARG A 84 2.37 -7.83 20.05
CA ARG A 84 2.54 -6.47 20.59
C ARG A 84 2.12 -5.45 19.55
N PHE A 85 1.41 -4.42 19.98
CA PHE A 85 0.97 -3.33 19.13
C PHE A 85 1.04 -1.98 19.84
N THR A 86 1.05 -0.92 19.07
CA THR A 86 0.87 0.47 19.54
C THR A 86 -0.61 0.79 19.48
N GLY A 87 -1.23 0.93 20.66
CA GLY A 87 -2.63 1.37 20.78
C GLY A 87 -2.76 2.86 20.56
N VAL A 88 -3.75 3.27 19.78
CA VAL A 88 -4.08 4.69 19.52
C VAL A 88 -5.56 4.93 19.80
N PRO A 89 -5.96 6.15 20.22
CA PRO A 89 -7.36 6.49 20.50
C PRO A 89 -8.26 6.45 19.25
N THR A 90 -7.73 6.81 18.06
CA THR A 90 -8.51 6.89 16.84
C THR A 90 -7.74 6.29 15.66
N ILE A 91 -8.47 5.83 14.65
CA ILE A 91 -7.86 5.25 13.44
C ILE A 91 -7.02 6.27 12.65
N ASP A 92 -7.39 7.56 12.68
CA ASP A 92 -6.64 8.63 12.01
C ASP A 92 -5.22 8.76 12.57
N GLN A 93 -5.05 8.53 13.88
CA GLN A 93 -3.71 8.51 14.47
C GLN A 93 -2.88 7.33 13.99
N ALA A 94 -3.50 6.16 13.81
CA ALA A 94 -2.83 5.00 13.21
C ALA A 94 -2.38 5.29 11.77
N TYR A 95 -3.25 5.94 10.96
CA TYR A 95 -2.90 6.40 9.62
C TYR A 95 -1.71 7.36 9.63
N GLY A 96 -1.65 8.28 10.59
CA GLY A 96 -0.50 9.14 10.78
C GLY A 96 0.79 8.38 11.09
N LEU A 97 0.74 7.32 11.90
CA LEU A 97 1.91 6.49 12.23
C LEU A 97 2.45 5.74 11.00
N ILE A 98 1.57 5.12 10.21
CA ILE A 98 2.00 4.36 9.03
C ILE A 98 2.54 5.30 7.93
N ALA A 99 1.92 6.45 7.72
CA ALA A 99 2.40 7.44 6.75
C ALA A 99 3.79 8.00 7.08
N ARG A 100 4.17 8.04 8.37
CA ARG A 100 5.51 8.43 8.82
C ARG A 100 6.50 7.26 8.91
N GLY A 101 6.08 6.03 8.61
CA GLY A 101 6.92 4.84 8.71
C GLY A 101 7.25 4.43 10.15
N GLU A 102 6.47 4.90 11.14
CA GLU A 102 6.66 4.54 12.55
C GLU A 102 6.14 3.14 12.87
N VAL A 103 5.15 2.66 12.08
CA VAL A 103 4.61 1.30 12.12
C VAL A 103 4.67 0.66 10.73
N ASP A 104 4.70 -0.67 10.70
CA ASP A 104 4.79 -1.46 9.46
C ASP A 104 3.41 -1.91 8.99
N ALA A 105 2.43 -2.00 9.90
CA ALA A 105 1.06 -2.38 9.60
C ALA A 105 0.04 -1.78 10.57
N ILE A 106 -1.19 -1.65 10.08
CA ILE A 106 -2.39 -1.36 10.87
C ILE A 106 -3.31 -2.57 10.77
N VAL A 107 -3.81 -3.04 11.91
CA VAL A 107 -4.84 -4.08 11.98
C VAL A 107 -6.11 -3.45 12.49
N TYR A 108 -7.15 -3.39 11.66
CA TYR A 108 -8.42 -2.78 12.00
C TYR A 108 -9.53 -3.31 11.10
N ASP A 109 -10.74 -2.77 11.21
CA ASP A 109 -11.93 -3.16 10.44
C ASP A 109 -11.70 -3.05 8.93
N ALA A 110 -11.92 -4.13 8.20
CA ALA A 110 -11.63 -4.22 6.78
C ALA A 110 -12.28 -3.11 5.94
N PRO A 111 -13.59 -2.77 6.10
CA PRO A 111 -14.19 -1.68 5.33
C PRO A 111 -13.51 -0.33 5.54
N VAL A 112 -13.11 -0.04 6.79
CA VAL A 112 -12.45 1.23 7.16
C VAL A 112 -11.06 1.32 6.49
N LEU A 113 -10.27 0.24 6.54
CA LEU A 113 -8.95 0.20 5.91
C LEU A 113 -9.05 0.24 4.38
N ARG A 114 -9.97 -0.48 3.78
CA ARG A 114 -10.23 -0.48 2.33
C ARG A 114 -10.61 0.91 1.83
N TYR A 115 -11.55 1.58 2.52
CA TYR A 115 -11.92 2.95 2.17
C TYR A 115 -10.70 3.89 2.24
N TYR A 116 -9.89 3.81 3.28
CA TYR A 116 -8.68 4.62 3.39
C TYR A 116 -7.69 4.34 2.25
N SER A 117 -7.45 3.08 1.90
CA SER A 117 -6.49 2.71 0.85
C SER A 117 -6.87 3.23 -0.54
N VAL A 118 -8.16 3.38 -0.85
CA VAL A 118 -8.63 3.91 -2.14
C VAL A 118 -8.85 5.43 -2.12
N SER A 119 -8.85 6.07 -0.94
CA SER A 119 -9.02 7.51 -0.74
C SER A 119 -7.70 8.19 -0.34
N ASP A 120 -7.60 8.66 0.89
CA ASP A 120 -6.47 9.45 1.39
C ASP A 120 -5.16 8.65 1.52
N GLY A 121 -5.25 7.35 1.69
CA GLY A 121 -4.11 6.42 1.76
C GLY A 121 -3.63 5.90 0.41
N LYS A 122 -4.22 6.34 -0.70
CA LYS A 122 -3.90 5.84 -2.03
C LYS A 122 -2.43 6.05 -2.39
N GLY A 123 -1.74 4.94 -2.68
CA GLY A 123 -0.30 4.94 -2.98
C GLY A 123 0.61 5.05 -1.75
N ILE A 124 0.03 5.10 -0.53
CA ILE A 124 0.75 5.10 0.75
C ILE A 124 0.61 3.73 1.42
N VAL A 125 -0.60 3.15 1.38
CA VAL A 125 -0.92 1.86 1.99
C VAL A 125 -1.69 0.97 1.03
N ASP A 126 -1.52 -0.34 1.20
CA ASP A 126 -2.31 -1.37 0.55
C ASP A 126 -2.96 -2.28 1.60
N VAL A 127 -4.21 -2.70 1.35
CA VAL A 127 -4.87 -3.70 2.18
C VAL A 127 -4.47 -5.08 1.68
N VAL A 128 -3.86 -5.88 2.53
CA VAL A 128 -3.29 -7.18 2.18
C VAL A 128 -3.95 -8.32 2.95
N GLY A 129 -3.96 -9.49 2.32
CA GLY A 129 -4.51 -10.71 2.91
C GLY A 129 -6.04 -10.81 2.84
N ALA A 130 -6.55 -11.97 3.21
CA ALA A 130 -7.98 -12.19 3.33
C ALA A 130 -8.51 -11.62 4.65
N VAL A 131 -9.80 -11.25 4.67
CA VAL A 131 -10.47 -10.87 5.91
C VAL A 131 -10.42 -12.04 6.89
N PHE A 132 -9.86 -11.81 8.05
CA PHE A 132 -9.81 -12.78 9.14
C PHE A 132 -10.71 -12.32 10.28
N LYS A 133 -11.25 -13.27 11.05
CA LYS A 133 -12.23 -12.97 12.11
C LYS A 133 -13.43 -12.14 11.61
N PRO A 134 -14.26 -12.66 10.70
CA PRO A 134 -15.38 -11.91 10.16
C PRO A 134 -16.38 -11.55 11.27
N GLU A 135 -16.75 -10.29 11.33
CA GLU A 135 -17.73 -9.73 12.25
C GLU A 135 -18.89 -9.12 11.45
N LYS A 136 -20.07 -9.07 12.07
CA LYS A 136 -21.24 -8.49 11.43
C LYS A 136 -21.51 -7.10 12.01
N TYR A 137 -21.75 -6.15 11.15
CA TYR A 137 -22.27 -4.85 11.55
C TYR A 137 -23.76 -4.91 11.80
N GLY A 138 -24.26 -4.08 12.69
CA GLY A 138 -25.67 -3.94 12.97
C GLY A 138 -26.06 -2.50 13.17
N ILE A 139 -27.32 -2.17 12.90
CA ILE A 139 -27.90 -0.86 13.16
C ILE A 139 -28.53 -0.89 14.55
N ALA A 140 -28.02 -0.04 15.45
CA ALA A 140 -28.58 0.09 16.80
C ALA A 140 -29.83 0.95 16.79
N LEU A 141 -30.90 0.43 17.34
CA LEU A 141 -32.19 1.10 17.49
C LEU A 141 -32.65 1.06 18.95
N PRO A 142 -33.43 2.05 19.40
CA PRO A 142 -34.07 1.95 20.71
C PRO A 142 -34.93 0.69 20.83
N ALA A 143 -35.01 0.13 22.02
CA ALA A 143 -35.85 -1.05 22.27
C ALA A 143 -37.32 -0.76 21.91
N GLY A 144 -37.91 -1.65 21.13
CA GLY A 144 -39.31 -1.49 20.66
C GLY A 144 -39.48 -0.47 19.52
N SER A 145 -38.38 -0.03 18.88
CA SER A 145 -38.48 0.89 17.73
C SER A 145 -39.35 0.31 16.60
N PRO A 146 -40.32 1.08 16.08
CA PRO A 146 -41.15 0.65 14.96
C PRO A 146 -40.38 0.57 13.63
N LEU A 147 -39.14 1.10 13.58
CA LEU A 147 -38.30 1.10 12.39
C LEU A 147 -37.55 -0.22 12.19
N ARG A 148 -37.52 -1.12 13.18
CA ARG A 148 -36.75 -2.36 13.10
C ARG A 148 -37.20 -3.24 11.93
N GLU A 149 -38.49 -3.52 11.82
CA GLU A 149 -39.00 -4.39 10.76
C GLU A 149 -38.83 -3.75 9.37
N PRO A 150 -39.23 -2.49 9.12
CA PRO A 150 -39.01 -1.85 7.82
C PRO A 150 -37.53 -1.80 7.41
N ILE A 151 -36.62 -1.54 8.33
CA ILE A 151 -35.15 -1.53 8.03
C ILE A 151 -34.67 -2.94 7.65
N ASN A 152 -35.12 -3.98 8.35
CA ASN A 152 -34.73 -5.35 8.05
C ASN A 152 -35.28 -5.79 6.67
N GLU A 153 -36.54 -5.41 6.30
CA GLU A 153 -37.09 -5.68 5.01
C GLU A 153 -36.30 -5.02 3.89
N VAL A 154 -35.97 -3.73 4.02
CA VAL A 154 -35.16 -3.01 3.03
C VAL A 154 -33.73 -3.58 2.93
N LEU A 155 -33.08 -3.93 4.04
CA LEU A 155 -31.76 -4.54 4.00
C LEU A 155 -31.78 -5.91 3.30
N LEU A 156 -32.84 -6.68 3.50
CA LEU A 156 -33.01 -7.96 2.81
C LEU A 156 -33.22 -7.78 1.31
N GLU A 157 -34.04 -6.78 0.90
CA GLU A 157 -34.26 -6.43 -0.50
C GLU A 157 -32.92 -6.01 -1.18
N LEU A 158 -32.18 -5.08 -0.56
CA LEU A 158 -30.87 -4.62 -1.05
C LEU A 158 -29.84 -5.76 -1.17
N TYR A 159 -29.92 -6.74 -0.29
CA TYR A 159 -29.07 -7.94 -0.37
C TYR A 159 -29.50 -8.85 -1.53
N GLN A 160 -30.82 -9.04 -1.74
CA GLN A 160 -31.36 -9.95 -2.76
C GLN A 160 -31.22 -9.41 -4.19
N ASP A 161 -31.33 -8.10 -4.37
CA ASP A 161 -31.22 -7.46 -5.69
C ASP A 161 -29.77 -7.11 -6.10
N GLY A 162 -28.79 -7.34 -5.20
CA GLY A 162 -27.37 -7.07 -5.46
C GLY A 162 -26.94 -5.63 -5.23
N THR A 163 -27.85 -4.73 -4.85
CA THR A 163 -27.53 -3.30 -4.62
C THR A 163 -26.50 -3.13 -3.51
N LEU A 164 -26.53 -3.98 -2.48
CA LEU A 164 -25.55 -3.91 -1.39
C LEU A 164 -24.14 -4.19 -1.90
N GLU A 165 -23.97 -5.20 -2.76
CA GLU A 165 -22.68 -5.53 -3.38
C GLU A 165 -22.17 -4.39 -4.29
N GLU A 166 -23.07 -3.75 -5.06
CA GLU A 166 -22.71 -2.58 -5.87
C GLU A 166 -22.22 -1.40 -5.01
N ILE A 167 -22.85 -1.18 -3.85
CA ILE A 167 -22.44 -0.14 -2.90
C ILE A 167 -21.06 -0.47 -2.32
N GLU A 168 -20.82 -1.72 -1.90
CA GLU A 168 -19.56 -2.17 -1.37
C GLU A 168 -18.42 -1.97 -2.40
N ASN A 169 -18.62 -2.43 -3.62
CA ASN A 169 -17.63 -2.28 -4.71
C ASN A 169 -17.34 -0.81 -5.02
N ARG A 170 -18.33 0.06 -4.98
CA ARG A 170 -18.16 1.49 -5.23
C ARG A 170 -17.30 2.18 -4.16
N TRP A 171 -17.48 1.81 -2.89
CA TRP A 171 -16.84 2.50 -1.78
C TRP A 171 -15.52 1.88 -1.33
N PHE A 172 -15.34 0.58 -1.53
CA PHE A 172 -14.20 -0.16 -1.01
C PHE A 172 -13.26 -0.70 -2.10
N GLY A 173 -13.59 -0.50 -3.37
CA GLY A 173 -12.67 -0.71 -4.49
C GLY A 173 -12.36 -2.18 -4.79
N GLU A 174 -13.38 -3.05 -4.83
CA GLU A 174 -13.26 -4.42 -5.37
C GLU A 174 -13.45 -4.45 -6.88
#